data_a5878122db58731d467f7fe44908d2b2
#
_entry.id   a5878122db58731d467f7fe44908d2b2
#
_cell.length_a   1.000
_cell.length_b   1.000
_cell.length_c   1.000
_cell.angle_alpha   90.00
_cell.angle_beta   90.00
_cell.angle_gamma   90.00
#
_symmetry.space_group_name_H-M   'P 1'
#
loop_
_entity.id
_entity.type
_entity.pdbx_description
1 polymer ?
#
loop_
_entity_poly.entity_id
_entity_poly.type
_entity_poly.pdbx_seq_one_letter_code
_entity_poly.pdbx_strand_id
1 'polypeptide(L)'
;AGNRDIAYMWSGDILIAPWNLPEGTSTDVLGFWYPEQTITANDFLCIPKESKAPVLAHRFINYLLDNDVALKNQSYVGYQPALTAVNAEALISSGAIPESLVDAVVDAERYASGQRLVSLSPETDALWNDVWATFTAG
;
A
#
# COMPACT_ATOMS: atom_id res chain seq x y z
N ALA A 1 -1.58 18.47 -10.60
CA ALA A 1 -1.70 17.29 -11.45
C ALA A 1 -1.36 17.68 -12.90
N GLY A 2 -0.89 16.73 -13.71
CA GLY A 2 -0.58 16.96 -15.14
C GLY A 2 0.82 17.47 -15.46
N ASN A 3 1.71 17.58 -14.47
CA ASN A 3 3.08 18.05 -14.70
C ASN A 3 4.11 16.89 -14.80
N ARG A 4 3.68 15.65 -14.67
CA ARG A 4 4.51 14.46 -14.76
C ARG A 4 3.74 13.33 -15.41
N ASP A 5 4.39 12.61 -16.31
CA ASP A 5 3.83 11.46 -17.02
C ASP A 5 4.10 10.15 -16.26
N ILE A 6 5.14 10.12 -15.43
CA ILE A 6 5.55 8.97 -14.64
C ILE A 6 5.88 9.42 -13.21
N ALA A 7 5.44 8.65 -12.23
CA ALA A 7 5.76 8.86 -10.82
C ALA A 7 6.06 7.52 -10.13
N TYR A 8 7.02 7.53 -9.22
CA TYR A 8 7.26 6.41 -8.31
C TYR A 8 6.35 6.55 -7.09
N MET A 9 5.64 5.48 -6.74
CA MET A 9 4.72 5.50 -5.60
C MET A 9 4.44 4.08 -5.08
N TRP A 10 3.88 3.99 -3.90
CA TRP A 10 3.36 2.73 -3.38
C TRP A 10 2.08 2.30 -4.10
N SER A 11 1.85 0.98 -4.14
CA SER A 11 0.67 0.41 -4.79
C SER A 11 -0.66 0.90 -4.20
N GLY A 12 -0.70 1.15 -2.89
CA GLY A 12 -1.90 1.69 -2.25
C GLY A 12 -2.22 3.13 -2.66
N ASP A 13 -1.19 3.94 -2.90
CA ASP A 13 -1.38 5.35 -3.27
C ASP A 13 -2.02 5.50 -4.65
N ILE A 14 -1.66 4.64 -5.62
CA ILE A 14 -2.28 4.68 -6.94
C ILE A 14 -3.75 4.24 -6.89
N LEU A 15 -4.11 3.31 -5.99
CA LEU A 15 -5.49 2.84 -5.87
C LEU A 15 -6.46 3.94 -5.39
N ILE A 16 -5.97 4.93 -4.63
CA ILE A 16 -6.77 6.10 -4.22
C ILE A 16 -6.55 7.33 -5.10
N ALA A 17 -5.61 7.29 -6.06
CA ALA A 17 -5.36 8.41 -6.97
C ALA A 17 -6.58 8.85 -7.78
N PRO A 18 -7.52 7.97 -8.19
CA PRO A 18 -8.74 8.37 -8.89
C PRO A 18 -9.53 9.47 -8.17
N TRP A 19 -9.53 9.48 -6.83
CA TRP A 19 -10.25 10.48 -6.04
C TRP A 19 -9.65 11.89 -6.13
N ASN A 20 -8.42 11.99 -6.61
CA ASN A 20 -7.69 13.26 -6.73
C ASN A 20 -7.61 13.75 -8.18
N LEU A 21 -8.25 13.06 -9.11
CA LEU A 21 -8.34 13.51 -10.50
C LEU A 21 -9.26 14.74 -10.59
N PRO A 22 -8.98 15.67 -11.51
CA PRO A 22 -9.90 16.74 -11.83
C PRO A 22 -11.27 16.20 -12.25
N GLU A 23 -12.33 16.92 -11.90
CA GLU A 23 -13.70 16.54 -12.28
C GLU A 23 -13.83 16.32 -13.80
N GLY A 24 -14.46 15.22 -14.18
CA GLY A 24 -14.63 14.82 -15.59
C GLY A 24 -13.44 14.14 -16.24
N THR A 25 -12.34 13.91 -15.50
CA THR A 25 -11.20 13.14 -16.00
C THR A 25 -11.49 11.64 -15.89
N SER A 26 -11.31 10.89 -17.00
CA SER A 26 -11.40 9.43 -16.97
C SER A 26 -10.30 8.83 -16.08
N THR A 27 -10.64 7.80 -15.32
CA THR A 27 -9.65 7.02 -14.56
C THR A 27 -8.69 6.23 -15.45
N ASP A 28 -9.04 6.02 -16.74
CA ASP A 28 -8.20 5.33 -17.72
C ASP A 28 -6.89 6.08 -18.06
N VAL A 29 -6.76 7.34 -17.64
CA VAL A 29 -5.49 8.08 -17.72
C VAL A 29 -4.45 7.57 -16.71
N LEU A 30 -4.88 6.77 -15.72
CA LEU A 30 -4.01 6.17 -14.74
C LEU A 30 -3.68 4.73 -15.14
N GLY A 31 -2.41 4.40 -15.10
CA GLY A 31 -1.92 3.04 -15.21
C GLY A 31 -0.90 2.75 -14.11
N PHE A 32 -0.68 1.50 -13.82
CA PHE A 32 0.30 1.08 -12.83
C PHE A 32 1.14 -0.08 -13.37
N TRP A 33 2.42 -0.05 -13.05
CA TRP A 33 3.35 -1.09 -13.46
C TRP A 33 4.34 -1.37 -12.32
N TYR A 34 4.59 -2.65 -12.07
CA TYR A 34 5.62 -3.09 -11.15
C TYR A 34 6.94 -3.32 -11.88
N PRO A 35 8.07 -2.80 -11.39
CA PRO A 35 9.39 -3.22 -11.90
C PRO A 35 9.63 -4.70 -11.60
N GLU A 36 10.53 -5.32 -12.35
CA GLU A 36 10.92 -6.72 -12.15
C GLU A 36 11.43 -6.98 -10.73
N GLN A 37 12.18 -6.02 -10.16
CA GLN A 37 12.57 -6.04 -8.76
C GLN A 37 11.77 -5.02 -7.98
N THR A 38 10.92 -5.51 -7.09
CA THR A 38 10.01 -4.70 -6.29
C THR A 38 10.30 -4.87 -4.81
N ILE A 39 10.21 -3.79 -4.05
CA ILE A 39 10.27 -3.85 -2.59
C ILE A 39 8.86 -4.13 -2.07
N THR A 40 8.76 -5.13 -1.19
CA THR A 40 7.53 -5.44 -0.46
C THR A 40 7.72 -5.12 1.02
N ALA A 41 6.85 -4.30 1.56
CA ALA A 41 6.80 -3.95 2.98
C ALA A 41 5.44 -4.30 3.57
N ASN A 42 5.40 -4.45 4.89
CA ASN A 42 4.16 -4.67 5.65
C ASN A 42 4.06 -3.65 6.77
N ASP A 43 2.87 -3.15 6.97
CA ASP A 43 2.51 -2.40 8.16
C ASP A 43 1.84 -3.33 9.18
N PHE A 44 2.10 -3.12 10.44
CA PHE A 44 1.60 -3.96 11.51
C PHE A 44 0.85 -3.15 12.55
N LEU A 45 -0.27 -3.69 13.03
CA LEU A 45 -0.92 -3.21 14.22
C LEU A 45 -0.28 -3.88 15.43
N CYS A 46 0.27 -3.08 16.35
CA CYS A 46 0.93 -3.56 17.56
C CYS A 46 0.17 -3.13 18.80
N ILE A 47 0.10 -4.03 19.78
CA ILE A 47 -0.43 -3.72 21.11
C ILE A 47 0.76 -3.55 22.05
N PRO A 48 1.01 -2.33 22.57
CA PRO A 48 2.10 -2.11 23.53
C PRO A 48 1.93 -2.99 24.76
N LYS A 49 3.03 -3.47 25.33
CA LYS A 49 3.05 -4.34 26.52
C LYS A 49 2.30 -3.72 27.72
N GLU A 50 2.42 -2.42 27.87
CA GLU A 50 1.82 -1.64 28.96
C GLU A 50 0.41 -1.15 28.67
N SER A 51 -0.23 -1.65 27.59
CA SER A 51 -1.60 -1.28 27.24
C SER A 51 -2.55 -1.52 28.41
N LYS A 52 -3.38 -0.53 28.70
CA LYS A 52 -4.40 -0.62 29.77
C LYS A 52 -5.67 -1.36 29.33
N ALA A 53 -5.83 -1.59 28.02
CA ALA A 53 -7.00 -2.23 27.45
C ALA A 53 -6.62 -3.26 26.35
N PRO A 54 -5.76 -4.25 26.63
CA PRO A 54 -5.26 -5.17 25.60
C PRO A 54 -6.39 -6.01 24.96
N VAL A 55 -7.41 -6.38 25.73
CA VAL A 55 -8.58 -7.12 25.23
C VAL A 55 -9.37 -6.28 24.22
N LEU A 56 -9.56 -5.00 24.49
CA LEU A 56 -10.23 -4.10 23.55
C LEU A 56 -9.41 -3.91 22.27
N ALA A 57 -8.09 -3.77 22.42
CA ALA A 57 -7.18 -3.67 21.27
C ALA A 57 -7.24 -4.91 20.38
N HIS A 58 -7.26 -6.12 20.94
CA HIS A 58 -7.45 -7.37 20.18
C HIS A 58 -8.82 -7.42 19.47
N ARG A 59 -9.88 -6.98 20.16
CA ARG A 59 -11.22 -6.90 19.53
C ARG A 59 -11.24 -5.93 18.37
N PHE A 60 -10.56 -4.80 18.47
CA PHE A 60 -10.44 -3.82 17.38
C PHE A 60 -9.67 -4.40 16.20
N ILE A 61 -8.52 -5.05 16.43
CA ILE A 61 -7.77 -5.73 15.38
C ILE A 61 -8.63 -6.80 14.71
N ASN A 62 -9.34 -7.61 15.49
CA ASN A 62 -10.23 -8.64 14.95
C ASN A 62 -11.40 -8.06 14.14
N TYR A 63 -11.93 -6.90 14.53
CA TYR A 63 -12.94 -6.19 13.76
C TYR A 63 -12.40 -5.71 12.40
N LEU A 64 -11.16 -5.26 12.33
CA LEU A 64 -10.52 -4.87 11.08
C LEU A 64 -10.25 -6.05 10.13
N LEU A 65 -10.26 -7.28 10.66
CA LEU A 65 -10.11 -8.52 9.89
C LEU A 65 -11.46 -9.13 9.44
N ASP A 66 -12.58 -8.49 9.71
CA ASP A 66 -13.84 -8.82 9.07
C ASP A 66 -13.78 -8.45 7.59
N ASN A 67 -14.24 -9.33 6.69
CA ASN A 67 -14.09 -9.15 5.25
C ASN A 67 -14.75 -7.86 4.72
N ASP A 68 -15.95 -7.55 5.20
CA ASP A 68 -16.68 -6.35 4.74
C ASP A 68 -16.02 -5.07 5.27
N VAL A 69 -15.57 -5.11 6.52
CA VAL A 69 -14.84 -4.00 7.13
C VAL A 69 -13.50 -3.80 6.44
N ALA A 70 -12.77 -4.87 6.17
CA ALA A 70 -11.47 -4.81 5.50
C ALA A 70 -11.58 -4.31 4.06
N LEU A 71 -12.58 -4.77 3.30
CA LEU A 71 -12.86 -4.28 1.95
C LEU A 71 -13.16 -2.77 1.96
N LYS A 72 -14.04 -2.33 2.87
CA LYS A 72 -14.36 -0.92 3.03
C LYS A 72 -13.14 -0.09 3.43
N ASN A 73 -12.31 -0.61 4.32
CA ASN A 73 -11.09 0.06 4.75
C ASN A 73 -10.10 0.20 3.59
N GLN A 74 -9.85 -0.88 2.83
CA GLN A 74 -8.97 -0.83 1.66
C GLN A 74 -9.50 0.12 0.59
N SER A 75 -10.79 0.12 0.32
CA SER A 75 -11.42 1.06 -0.63
C SER A 75 -11.14 2.52 -0.28
N TYR A 76 -10.92 2.82 0.99
CA TYR A 76 -10.62 4.17 1.47
C TYR A 76 -9.12 4.48 1.53
N VAL A 77 -8.29 3.54 2.04
CA VAL A 77 -6.86 3.80 2.25
C VAL A 77 -5.96 3.26 1.13
N GLY A 78 -6.48 2.40 0.26
CA GLY A 78 -5.75 1.78 -0.85
C GLY A 78 -4.88 0.58 -0.48
N TYR A 79 -4.51 0.40 0.78
CA TYR A 79 -3.57 -0.64 1.20
C TYR A 79 -4.28 -1.93 1.59
N GLN A 80 -3.71 -3.07 1.14
CA GLN A 80 -4.33 -4.37 1.27
C GLN A 80 -4.26 -4.93 2.68
N PRO A 81 -5.37 -5.48 3.20
CA PRO A 81 -5.35 -6.26 4.43
C PRO A 81 -4.74 -7.64 4.18
N ALA A 82 -4.33 -8.33 5.26
CA ALA A 82 -3.85 -9.72 5.22
C ALA A 82 -5.01 -10.72 5.08
N LEU A 83 -5.91 -10.49 4.12
CA LEU A 83 -7.11 -11.30 3.88
C LEU A 83 -7.24 -11.66 2.40
N THR A 84 -7.30 -12.94 2.08
CA THR A 84 -7.42 -13.42 0.70
C THR A 84 -8.77 -13.10 0.06
N ALA A 85 -9.81 -12.89 0.86
CA ALA A 85 -11.14 -12.50 0.37
C ALA A 85 -11.18 -11.06 -0.16
N VAL A 86 -10.26 -10.20 0.26
CA VAL A 86 -10.14 -8.81 -0.23
C VAL A 86 -9.08 -8.79 -1.33
N ASN A 87 -9.51 -9.12 -2.53
CA ASN A 87 -8.68 -9.28 -3.72
C ASN A 87 -9.13 -8.34 -4.85
N ALA A 88 -8.46 -8.40 -5.99
CA ALA A 88 -8.76 -7.56 -7.15
C ALA A 88 -10.22 -7.69 -7.62
N GLU A 89 -10.77 -8.90 -7.66
CA GLU A 89 -12.15 -9.16 -8.06
C GLU A 89 -13.15 -8.48 -7.11
N ALA A 90 -12.93 -8.60 -5.79
CA ALA A 90 -13.77 -7.95 -4.79
C ALA A 90 -13.73 -6.42 -4.89
N LEU A 91 -12.56 -5.85 -5.14
CA LEU A 91 -12.38 -4.40 -5.29
C LEU A 91 -13.04 -3.85 -6.56
N ILE A 92 -12.90 -4.54 -7.69
CA ILE A 92 -13.55 -4.16 -8.95
C ILE A 92 -15.08 -4.31 -8.81
N SER A 93 -15.56 -5.45 -8.32
CA SER A 93 -16.99 -5.73 -8.18
C SER A 93 -17.70 -4.76 -7.24
N SER A 94 -17.00 -4.26 -6.23
CA SER A 94 -17.53 -3.22 -5.32
C SER A 94 -17.45 -1.81 -5.90
N GLY A 95 -16.79 -1.63 -7.05
CA GLY A 95 -16.52 -0.31 -7.63
C GLY A 95 -15.45 0.50 -6.89
N ALA A 96 -14.68 -0.14 -6.02
CA ALA A 96 -13.63 0.52 -5.23
C ALA A 96 -12.45 0.98 -6.08
N ILE A 97 -12.13 0.22 -7.13
CA ILE A 97 -11.06 0.55 -8.09
C ILE A 97 -11.53 0.36 -9.52
N PRO A 98 -11.01 1.14 -10.49
CA PRO A 98 -11.22 0.90 -11.91
C PRO A 98 -10.39 -0.31 -12.40
N GLU A 99 -10.83 -0.95 -13.49
CA GLU A 99 -10.10 -2.07 -14.10
C GLU A 99 -8.68 -1.69 -14.53
N SER A 100 -8.44 -0.45 -14.94
CA SER A 100 -7.12 0.06 -15.33
C SER A 100 -6.07 0.00 -14.22
N LEU A 101 -6.49 -0.14 -12.96
CA LEU A 101 -5.61 -0.22 -11.80
C LEU A 101 -5.56 -1.62 -11.17
N VAL A 102 -6.11 -2.64 -11.83
CA VAL A 102 -6.10 -4.02 -11.31
C VAL A 102 -4.69 -4.52 -11.01
N ASP A 103 -3.70 -4.15 -11.82
CA ASP A 103 -2.31 -4.55 -11.66
C ASP A 103 -1.63 -3.94 -10.43
N ALA A 104 -2.21 -2.91 -9.83
CA ALA A 104 -1.71 -2.34 -8.58
C ALA A 104 -2.09 -3.18 -7.35
N VAL A 105 -3.10 -4.05 -7.47
CA VAL A 105 -3.51 -4.95 -6.38
C VAL A 105 -2.47 -6.05 -6.21
N VAL A 106 -1.88 -6.14 -5.03
CA VAL A 106 -0.83 -7.12 -4.73
C VAL A 106 -1.46 -8.50 -4.51
N ASP A 107 -1.19 -9.45 -5.38
CA ASP A 107 -1.54 -10.84 -5.18
C ASP A 107 -0.47 -11.62 -4.38
N ALA A 108 -0.75 -12.88 -4.07
CA ALA A 108 0.15 -13.72 -3.28
C ALA A 108 1.49 -13.98 -3.98
N GLU A 109 1.52 -14.12 -5.30
CA GLU A 109 2.73 -14.37 -6.09
C GLU A 109 3.62 -13.14 -6.09
N ARG A 110 3.07 -11.98 -6.37
CA ARG A 110 3.80 -10.70 -6.31
C ARG A 110 4.31 -10.39 -4.92
N TYR A 111 3.48 -10.64 -3.91
CA TYR A 111 3.90 -10.48 -2.52
C TYR A 111 5.09 -11.41 -2.17
N ALA A 112 5.08 -12.65 -2.64
CA ALA A 112 6.14 -13.62 -2.37
C ALA A 112 7.45 -13.31 -3.11
N SER A 113 7.38 -12.77 -4.33
CA SER A 113 8.53 -12.43 -5.17
C SER A 113 9.21 -11.12 -4.76
N GLY A 114 8.53 -10.25 -4.01
CA GLY A 114 9.06 -8.95 -3.59
C GLY A 114 10.24 -9.07 -2.63
N GLN A 115 11.20 -8.17 -2.80
CA GLN A 115 12.34 -8.04 -1.88
C GLN A 115 11.88 -7.42 -0.56
N ARG A 116 12.37 -7.99 0.54
CA ARG A 116 12.07 -7.49 1.89
C ARG A 116 13.10 -6.46 2.33
N LEU A 117 12.63 -5.42 3.00
CA LEU A 117 13.52 -4.55 3.75
C LEU A 117 14.15 -5.33 4.90
N VAL A 118 15.46 -5.24 5.03
CA VAL A 118 16.23 -5.89 6.09
C VAL A 118 16.85 -4.83 7.00
N SER A 119 17.12 -5.19 8.24
CA SER A 119 17.89 -4.34 9.14
C SER A 119 19.31 -4.18 8.62
N LEU A 120 19.76 -2.95 8.53
CA LEU A 120 21.12 -2.62 8.10
C LEU A 120 22.08 -2.66 9.30
N SER A 121 23.37 -2.91 9.03
CA SER A 121 24.42 -2.65 10.02
C SER A 121 24.52 -1.14 10.26
N PRO A 122 25.02 -0.68 11.44
CA PRO A 122 25.21 0.76 11.70
C PRO A 122 26.06 1.47 10.63
N GLU A 123 27.05 0.79 10.07
CA GLU A 123 27.93 1.33 9.02
C GLU A 123 27.17 1.52 7.71
N THR A 124 26.34 0.52 7.33
CA THR A 124 25.51 0.61 6.12
C THR A 124 24.42 1.65 6.27
N ASP A 125 23.80 1.75 7.46
CA ASP A 125 22.80 2.76 7.75
C ASP A 125 23.38 4.19 7.64
N ALA A 126 24.60 4.39 8.17
CA ALA A 126 25.32 5.67 8.04
C ALA A 126 25.56 6.02 6.57
N LEU A 127 25.97 5.07 5.74
CA LEU A 127 26.17 5.26 4.29
C LEU A 127 24.87 5.68 3.59
N TRP A 128 23.75 5.04 3.91
CA TRP A 128 22.43 5.42 3.38
C TRP A 128 22.07 6.85 3.76
N ASN A 129 22.27 7.23 5.01
CA ASN A 129 22.00 8.57 5.49
C ASN A 129 22.87 9.62 4.79
N ASP A 130 24.16 9.34 4.55
CA ASP A 130 25.06 10.23 3.82
C ASP A 130 24.65 10.42 2.36
N VAL A 131 24.28 9.31 1.68
CA VAL A 131 23.76 9.36 0.30
C VAL A 131 22.49 10.20 0.24
N TRP A 132 21.56 9.96 1.16
CA TRP A 132 20.31 10.72 1.22
C TRP A 132 20.54 12.20 1.51
N ALA A 133 21.42 12.53 2.47
CA ALA A 133 21.78 13.90 2.79
C ALA A 133 22.40 14.62 1.57
N THR A 134 23.29 13.95 0.85
CA THR A 134 23.91 14.49 -0.38
C THR A 134 22.87 14.72 -1.47
N PHE A 135 21.97 13.77 -1.68
CA PHE A 135 20.89 13.89 -2.68
C PHE A 135 19.94 15.04 -2.37
N THR A 136 19.57 15.24 -1.11
CA THR A 136 18.63 16.28 -0.70
C THR A 136 19.25 17.67 -0.58
N ALA A 137 20.56 17.75 -0.45
CA ALA A 137 21.27 19.03 -0.42
C ALA A 137 21.42 19.71 -1.81
N GLY A 138 21.11 18.99 -2.89
CA GLY A 138 21.13 19.49 -4.28
C GLY A 138 22.52 19.39 -4.89
#